data_863308ea8cc7b60cb9a510c24094123a
#
_entry.id   863308ea8cc7b60cb9a510c24094123a
#
_cell.length_a   1.000
_cell.length_b   1.000
_cell.length_c   1.000
_cell.angle_alpha   90.00
_cell.angle_beta   90.00
_cell.angle_gamma   90.00
#
_symmetry.space_group_name_H-M   'P 1'
#
loop_
_entity.id
_entity.type
_entity.pdbx_description
1 polymer ?
#
loop_
_entity_poly.entity_id
_entity_poly.type
_entity_poly.pdbx_seq_one_letter_code
_entity_poly.pdbx_strand_id
1 'polypeptide(L)'
;GEGPHPISDACDFARFCANLDFWVSTDHAEALTPRKWKSIKEAVRSCNAPTDTTDPDLVTFLGYEWTQVGTNAESHYGHKNVMFLDIEENKTPKRAIGAGGVATNGMRNTLQAKQRC
;
A
#
# COMPACT_ATOMS: atom_id res chain seq x y z
N GLY A 1 5.61 -2.48 -6.94
CA GLY A 1 5.06 -3.06 -8.00
C GLY A 1 5.39 -4.46 -8.37
N GLU A 2 4.38 -5.17 -8.79
CA GLU A 2 4.50 -6.50 -9.37
C GLU A 2 4.66 -6.45 -10.89
N GLY A 3 4.44 -5.29 -11.47
CA GLY A 3 4.62 -5.05 -12.89
C GLY A 3 6.09 -4.90 -13.30
N PRO A 4 6.37 -4.94 -14.61
CA PRO A 4 7.72 -4.77 -15.16
C PRO A 4 8.25 -3.33 -15.03
N HIS A 5 7.39 -2.38 -14.67
CA HIS A 5 7.71 -0.95 -14.60
C HIS A 5 7.85 -0.49 -13.14
N PRO A 6 8.71 0.52 -12.88
CA PRO A 6 8.78 1.18 -11.58
C PRO A 6 7.45 1.81 -11.17
N ILE A 7 7.23 1.96 -9.87
CA ILE A 7 6.04 2.65 -9.33
C ILE A 7 5.93 4.10 -9.82
N SER A 8 7.06 4.76 -10.06
CA SER A 8 7.11 6.10 -10.66
C SER A 8 6.37 6.19 -11.98
N ASP A 9 6.48 5.16 -12.83
CA ASP A 9 5.80 5.13 -14.12
C ASP A 9 4.28 5.09 -13.97
N ALA A 10 3.78 4.40 -12.95
CA ALA A 10 2.35 4.39 -12.62
C ALA A 10 1.85 5.76 -12.16
N CYS A 11 2.68 6.49 -11.39
CA CYS A 11 2.39 7.87 -11.01
C CYS A 11 2.34 8.79 -12.22
N ASP A 12 3.34 8.72 -13.10
CA ASP A 12 3.40 9.54 -14.31
C ASP A 12 2.23 9.23 -15.24
N PHE A 13 1.86 7.97 -15.37
CA PHE A 13 0.67 7.58 -16.13
C PHE A 13 -0.62 8.14 -15.52
N ALA A 14 -0.77 8.06 -14.20
CA ALA A 14 -1.93 8.60 -13.49
C ALA A 14 -2.06 10.12 -13.71
N ARG A 15 -0.94 10.85 -13.61
CA ARG A 15 -0.89 12.31 -13.76
C ARG A 15 -1.06 12.77 -15.20
N PHE A 16 -0.26 12.24 -16.12
CA PHE A 16 -0.12 12.80 -17.47
C PHE A 16 -0.93 12.09 -18.55
N CYS A 17 -1.29 10.83 -18.33
CA CYS A 17 -2.03 10.05 -19.33
C CYS A 17 -3.49 9.84 -18.92
N ALA A 18 -3.74 9.44 -17.68
CA ALA A 18 -5.08 9.17 -17.20
C ALA A 18 -5.77 10.40 -16.59
N ASN A 19 -5.01 11.45 -16.27
CA ASN A 19 -5.49 12.70 -15.66
C ASN A 19 -6.37 12.43 -14.43
N LEU A 20 -5.84 11.63 -13.48
CA LEU A 20 -6.54 11.28 -12.26
C LEU A 20 -6.34 12.37 -11.21
N ASP A 21 -7.36 12.61 -10.40
CA ASP A 21 -7.29 13.52 -9.24
C ASP A 21 -6.52 12.87 -8.08
N PHE A 22 -6.59 11.56 -7.96
CA PHE A 22 -5.85 10.80 -6.94
C PHE A 22 -5.45 9.40 -7.43
N TRP A 23 -4.42 8.85 -6.81
CA TRP A 23 -3.93 7.51 -7.06
C TRP A 23 -3.42 6.85 -5.77
N VAL A 24 -3.57 5.53 -5.68
CA VAL A 24 -3.12 4.73 -4.53
C VAL A 24 -2.29 3.55 -5.02
N SER A 25 -1.11 3.34 -4.44
CA SER A 25 -0.36 2.09 -4.65
C SER A 25 -0.97 0.99 -3.79
N THR A 26 -1.48 -0.07 -4.42
CA THR A 26 -2.14 -1.19 -3.74
C THR A 26 -1.58 -2.55 -4.17
N ASP A 27 -0.26 -2.66 -4.21
CA ASP A 27 0.43 -3.92 -4.50
C ASP A 27 0.10 -4.98 -3.44
N HIS A 28 0.13 -6.25 -3.82
CA HIS A 28 -0.11 -7.37 -2.89
C HIS A 28 0.89 -7.34 -1.72
N ALA A 29 0.38 -7.24 -0.50
CA ALA A 29 1.22 -7.14 0.71
C ALA A 29 2.19 -8.31 0.87
N GLU A 30 1.79 -9.51 0.43
CA GLU A 30 2.57 -10.73 0.49
C GLU A 30 3.83 -10.69 -0.40
N ALA A 31 3.77 -9.94 -1.50
CA ALA A 31 4.88 -9.77 -2.43
C ALA A 31 5.81 -8.59 -2.04
N LEU A 32 5.42 -7.79 -1.06
CA LEU A 32 6.16 -6.61 -0.63
C LEU A 32 7.25 -6.95 0.39
N THR A 33 8.46 -7.21 -0.10
CA THR A 33 9.63 -7.25 0.79
C THR A 33 9.86 -5.89 1.47
N PRO A 34 10.60 -5.81 2.59
CA PRO A 34 10.94 -4.53 3.22
C PRO A 34 11.61 -3.54 2.26
N ARG A 35 12.43 -4.03 1.33
CA ARG A 35 13.08 -3.21 0.29
C ARG A 35 12.05 -2.64 -0.69
N LYS A 36 11.15 -3.47 -1.21
CA LYS A 36 10.09 -3.02 -2.13
C LYS A 36 9.17 -2.01 -1.42
N TRP A 37 8.80 -2.28 -0.17
CA TRP A 37 7.97 -1.38 0.62
C TRP A 37 8.62 -0.01 0.79
N LYS A 38 9.92 0.03 1.09
CA LYS A 38 10.68 1.28 1.14
C LYS A 38 10.67 2.01 -0.20
N SER A 39 10.92 1.31 -1.30
CA SER A 39 10.86 1.88 -2.66
C SER A 39 9.50 2.49 -2.99
N ILE A 40 8.40 1.83 -2.61
CA ILE A 40 7.04 2.34 -2.82
C ILE A 40 6.84 3.64 -2.02
N LYS A 41 7.24 3.67 -0.76
CA LYS A 41 7.16 4.89 0.06
C LYS A 41 7.92 6.06 -0.57
N GLU A 42 9.12 5.81 -1.06
CA GLU A 42 9.94 6.80 -1.75
C GLU A 42 9.28 7.28 -3.04
N ALA A 43 8.73 6.37 -3.85
CA ALA A 43 8.04 6.71 -5.09
C ALA A 43 6.78 7.55 -4.83
N VAL A 44 5.96 7.21 -3.84
CA VAL A 44 4.77 7.98 -3.47
C VAL A 44 5.16 9.39 -2.99
N ARG A 45 6.22 9.52 -2.17
CA ARG A 45 6.74 10.83 -1.76
C ARG A 45 7.21 11.66 -2.94
N SER A 46 7.96 11.06 -3.85
CA SER A 46 8.45 11.73 -5.06
C SER A 46 7.30 12.14 -5.99
N CYS A 47 6.25 11.34 -6.05
CA CYS A 47 5.06 11.63 -6.82
C CYS A 47 4.31 12.87 -6.28
N ASN A 48 4.22 13.01 -4.95
CA ASN A 48 3.58 14.17 -4.31
C ASN A 48 4.47 15.42 -4.27
N ALA A 49 5.79 15.29 -4.40
CA ALA A 49 6.71 16.40 -4.22
C ALA A 49 6.47 17.63 -5.14
N PRO A 50 6.12 17.45 -6.44
CA PRO A 50 5.83 18.60 -7.32
C PRO A 50 4.40 19.14 -7.17
N THR A 51 3.55 18.49 -6.37
CA THR A 51 2.14 18.85 -6.23
C THR A 51 1.99 20.13 -5.39
N ASP A 52 1.22 21.09 -5.88
CA ASP A 52 0.81 22.26 -5.07
C ASP A 52 -0.13 21.78 -3.95
N THR A 53 0.14 22.18 -2.71
CA THR A 53 -0.65 21.78 -1.55
C THR A 53 -2.00 22.47 -1.47
N THR A 54 -2.17 23.59 -2.18
CA THR A 54 -3.42 24.36 -2.20
C THR A 54 -4.34 23.98 -3.36
N ASP A 55 -3.77 23.54 -4.47
CA ASP A 55 -4.49 23.08 -5.66
C ASP A 55 -3.74 21.90 -6.29
N PRO A 56 -3.84 20.72 -5.70
CA PRO A 56 -3.09 19.56 -6.15
C PRO A 56 -3.57 19.04 -7.50
N ASP A 57 -2.65 18.86 -8.44
CA ASP A 57 -2.91 18.24 -9.75
C ASP A 57 -3.15 16.71 -9.61
N LEU A 58 -2.50 16.07 -8.65
CA LEU A 58 -2.65 14.67 -8.31
C LEU A 58 -2.29 14.47 -6.84
N VAL A 59 -3.14 13.77 -6.09
CA VAL A 59 -2.85 13.32 -4.73
C VAL A 59 -2.56 11.83 -4.73
N THR A 60 -1.39 11.42 -4.22
CA THR A 60 -1.04 10.01 -4.15
C THR A 60 -0.99 9.51 -2.72
N PHE A 61 -1.52 8.30 -2.52
CA PHE A 61 -1.57 7.65 -1.21
C PHE A 61 -0.71 6.39 -1.21
N LEU A 62 -0.08 6.14 -0.08
CA LEU A 62 0.59 4.87 0.20
C LEU A 62 -0.45 3.83 0.58
N GLY A 63 -0.31 2.62 0.07
CA GLY A 63 -1.21 1.53 0.42
C GLY A 63 -0.65 0.17 0.06
N TYR A 64 -1.42 -0.84 0.33
CA TYR A 64 -1.20 -2.21 -0.13
C TYR A 64 -2.52 -2.99 -0.14
N GLU A 65 -2.59 -4.02 -0.96
CA GLU A 65 -3.68 -4.98 -0.90
C GLU A 65 -3.39 -6.00 0.20
N TRP A 66 -4.30 -6.06 1.18
CA TRP A 66 -4.30 -7.09 2.21
C TRP A 66 -5.24 -8.22 1.80
N THR A 67 -4.74 -9.44 1.73
CA THR A 67 -5.50 -10.61 1.32
C THR A 67 -5.48 -11.66 2.42
N GLN A 68 -6.64 -12.03 2.93
CA GLN A 68 -6.79 -13.17 3.83
C GLN A 68 -7.77 -14.17 3.25
N VAL A 69 -7.22 -15.31 2.83
CA VAL A 69 -7.97 -16.45 2.31
C VAL A 69 -7.93 -17.57 3.35
N GLY A 70 -9.08 -18.02 3.79
CA GLY A 70 -9.25 -19.13 4.71
C GLY A 70 -10.02 -20.28 4.09
N THR A 71 -10.03 -21.41 4.78
CA THR A 71 -10.72 -22.63 4.35
C THR A 71 -12.20 -22.66 4.72
N ASN A 72 -12.65 -21.72 5.54
CA ASN A 72 -14.04 -21.60 5.99
C ASN A 72 -14.44 -20.09 6.03
N ALA A 73 -15.74 -19.83 6.17
CA ALA A 73 -16.28 -18.47 6.15
C ALA A 73 -15.72 -17.58 7.25
N GLU A 74 -15.45 -18.11 8.44
CA GLU A 74 -14.97 -17.34 9.59
C GLU A 74 -13.50 -16.92 9.42
N SER A 75 -12.75 -17.57 8.54
CA SER A 75 -11.34 -17.27 8.29
C SER A 75 -11.06 -16.63 6.91
N HIS A 76 -12.11 -16.51 6.08
CA HIS A 76 -11.99 -15.98 4.72
C HIS A 76 -12.51 -14.54 4.63
N TYR A 77 -11.59 -13.57 4.71
CA TYR A 77 -11.93 -12.14 4.66
C TYR A 77 -11.74 -11.51 3.28
N GLY A 78 -11.17 -12.26 2.33
CA GLY A 78 -10.93 -11.82 0.95
C GLY A 78 -9.87 -10.73 0.83
N HIS A 79 -10.03 -9.87 -0.16
CA HIS A 79 -9.11 -8.79 -0.50
C HIS A 79 -9.59 -7.46 0.07
N LYS A 80 -8.66 -6.68 0.64
CA LYS A 80 -8.93 -5.34 1.16
C LYS A 80 -7.78 -4.41 0.85
N ASN A 81 -8.09 -3.25 0.29
CA ASN A 81 -7.09 -2.21 0.12
C ASN A 81 -6.92 -1.42 1.42
N VAL A 82 -5.70 -1.39 1.90
CA VAL A 82 -5.29 -0.57 3.05
C VAL A 82 -4.62 0.68 2.50
N MET A 83 -5.14 1.84 2.87
CA MET A 83 -4.62 3.13 2.46
C MET A 83 -4.19 3.93 3.69
N PHE A 84 -3.05 4.61 3.59
CA PHE A 84 -2.52 5.47 4.64
C PHE A 84 -2.74 6.93 4.27
N LEU A 85 -3.28 7.71 5.20
CA LEU A 85 -3.46 9.16 5.03
C LEU A 85 -2.13 9.91 5.11
N ASP A 86 -1.13 9.31 5.75
CA ASP A 86 0.21 9.85 5.90
C ASP A 86 1.23 9.01 5.14
N ILE A 87 2.29 9.67 4.69
CA ILE A 87 3.47 9.04 4.04
C ILE A 87 4.74 9.19 4.88
N GLU A 88 4.63 9.79 6.06
CA GLU A 88 5.77 9.96 6.98
C GLU A 88 6.22 8.62 7.54
N GLU A 89 7.54 8.47 7.72
CA GLU A 89 8.14 7.19 8.13
C GLU A 89 7.68 6.72 9.52
N ASN A 90 7.45 7.66 10.43
CA ASN A 90 6.98 7.37 11.79
C ASN A 90 5.46 7.10 11.89
N LYS A 91 4.70 7.39 10.84
CA LYS A 91 3.24 7.21 10.77
C LYS A 91 2.83 6.01 9.91
N THR A 92 3.75 5.44 9.19
CA THR A 92 3.53 4.28 8.33
C THR A 92 4.24 3.04 8.85
N PRO A 93 3.75 1.83 8.61
CA PRO A 93 4.42 0.63 9.07
C PRO A 93 5.78 0.46 8.38
N LYS A 94 6.75 -0.13 9.10
CA LYS A 94 8.08 -0.42 8.55
C LYS A 94 8.07 -1.42 7.40
N ARG A 95 7.00 -2.18 7.26
CA ARG A 95 6.75 -3.13 6.17
C ARG A 95 5.26 -3.25 5.92
N ALA A 96 4.87 -3.62 4.70
CA ALA A 96 3.51 -4.04 4.42
C ALA A 96 3.16 -5.26 5.27
N ILE A 97 1.92 -5.33 5.75
CA ILE A 97 1.46 -6.40 6.63
C ILE A 97 0.59 -7.35 5.81
N GLY A 98 1.17 -8.45 5.36
CA GLY A 98 0.43 -9.52 4.70
C GLY A 98 -0.43 -10.30 5.70
N ALA A 99 -1.57 -10.78 5.24
CA ALA A 99 -2.43 -11.66 6.04
C ALA A 99 -1.88 -13.09 6.15
N GLY A 100 -1.00 -13.43 5.28
CA GLY A 100 -0.11 -14.59 5.24
C GLY A 100 -0.72 -15.97 5.39
N GLY A 101 -0.06 -16.92 4.75
CA GLY A 101 -0.20 -18.34 5.03
C GLY A 101 0.55 -18.77 6.29
N VAL A 102 0.85 -20.04 6.40
CA VAL A 102 1.50 -20.68 7.56
C VAL A 102 2.80 -19.98 8.01
N ALA A 103 3.54 -19.35 7.10
CA ALA A 103 4.78 -18.65 7.41
C ALA A 103 4.60 -17.31 8.15
N THR A 104 3.38 -16.83 8.33
CA THR A 104 3.08 -15.50 8.87
C THR A 104 2.23 -15.52 10.14
N ASN A 105 2.19 -16.65 10.85
CA ASN A 105 1.43 -16.79 12.10
C ASN A 105 1.72 -15.67 13.12
N GLY A 106 2.94 -15.12 13.14
CA GLY A 106 3.28 -13.97 13.98
C GLY A 106 2.60 -12.65 13.57
N MET A 107 2.17 -12.52 12.31
CA MET A 107 1.49 -11.30 11.83
C MET A 107 -0.02 -11.31 12.08
N ARG A 108 -0.65 -12.50 12.12
CA ARG A 108 -2.07 -12.62 12.52
C ARG A 108 -2.33 -11.98 13.88
N ASN A 109 -1.45 -12.26 14.84
CA ASN A 109 -1.58 -11.74 16.20
C ASN A 109 -1.45 -10.21 16.26
N THR A 110 -0.64 -9.61 15.38
CA THR A 110 -0.43 -8.16 15.35
C THR A 110 -1.64 -7.41 14.75
N LEU A 111 -2.29 -7.96 13.73
CA LEU A 111 -3.49 -7.39 13.15
C LEU A 111 -4.70 -7.56 14.06
N GLN A 112 -4.88 -8.74 14.66
CA GLN A 112 -5.95 -8.99 15.62
C GLN A 112 -5.82 -8.13 16.88
N ALA A 113 -4.59 -7.86 17.34
CA ALA A 113 -4.36 -6.96 18.46
C ALA A 113 -4.72 -5.50 18.15
N LYS A 114 -4.55 -5.06 16.91
CA LYS A 114 -4.91 -3.70 16.47
C LYS A 114 -6.40 -3.53 16.13
N GLN A 115 -7.12 -4.60 15.85
CA GLN A 115 -8.56 -4.56 15.62
C GLN A 115 -9.39 -4.51 16.91
N ARG A 116 -8.76 -4.64 18.08
CA ARG A 116 -9.42 -4.57 19.39
C ARG A 116 -9.36 -3.17 20.05
N CYS A 117 -8.79 -2.21 19.35
CA CYS A 117 -8.90 -0.79 19.69
C CYS A 117 -9.92 -0.13 18.75
#